data_948da7e438e8ef74a4fb41fe008d0510
#
_entry.id   948da7e438e8ef74a4fb41fe008d0510
#
_cell.length_a   1.000
_cell.length_b   1.000
_cell.length_c   1.000
_cell.angle_alpha   90.00
_cell.angle_beta   90.00
_cell.angle_gamma   90.00
#
_symmetry.space_group_name_H-M   'P 1'
#
loop_
_entity.id
_entity.type
_entity.pdbx_description
1 polymer ?
#
loop_
_entity_poly.entity_id
_entity_poly.type
_entity_poly.pdbx_seq_one_letter_code
_entity_poly.pdbx_strand_id
1 'polypeptide(L)'
;LAKKSKGFIFKNIVKSGKFPLVDVEKPELFRSVFPYSEMVRVSFDHKIESIDPPEEIFITDTTFRDGQQSRPPFSVQQVEDIFNFLHRLSGPNGVIRQTEFFLYTEKDKEAVARCLEKGYRYPEITGWIRANKDDLQLVRDFGLKETGMLTSISDYHIFYKMKKTRSQVFKEYLKIVEAALESGIVPRCHFEDITRADIHGFCVPFAQALMSLSENARIPVKIRLCDTLGLGITYPGTALPRSIGKIIRAMIDDAGVPSEFLEWHGHNDFYRGVVNAVSAWLYGCTFANGTILGIGERTGNSPIEGLIIEYISLIGDENGVDTKAITDARNYFEKEVGMHIPRNQPFVGSDFNATSAGVHIDGLAKNEEVYTAFDTKRILNRPIAVNITDKSGLAGIAHWINSHFALVGHDAIDKGHPGVAKINKRILKVYEEGRVTAISDEEMEHLVRRYIPAIFPSEFDMLKKRAYDMAAHLIERYIEEDEIKSMVPERQEEVLKGLVGDYPYIQFAYVVNAEGVKITR
;
A
#
# COMPACT_ATOMS: atom_id res chain seq x y z
N LEU A 1 -9.28 -19.36 17.25
CA LEU A 1 -10.67 -19.87 17.04
C LEU A 1 -11.18 -19.26 15.74
N ALA A 2 -11.08 -20.03 14.64
CA ALA A 2 -11.62 -19.64 13.35
C ALA A 2 -13.15 -19.53 13.46
N LYS A 3 -13.67 -18.32 13.46
CA LYS A 3 -15.10 -18.08 13.27
C LYS A 3 -15.43 -18.50 11.83
N LYS A 4 -16.28 -19.56 11.70
CA LYS A 4 -16.87 -19.95 10.43
C LYS A 4 -17.49 -18.72 9.77
N SER A 5 -17.16 -18.48 8.51
CA SER A 5 -17.84 -17.48 7.68
C SER A 5 -19.33 -17.80 7.70
N LYS A 6 -20.11 -17.01 8.42
CA LYS A 6 -21.56 -17.02 8.29
C LYS A 6 -21.88 -16.52 6.90
N GLY A 7 -22.52 -17.34 6.09
CA GLY A 7 -23.08 -16.92 4.81
C GLY A 7 -23.93 -15.67 5.02
N PHE A 8 -24.00 -14.82 3.98
CA PHE A 8 -24.80 -13.60 3.95
C PHE A 8 -26.18 -13.85 4.56
N ILE A 9 -26.37 -13.37 5.79
CA ILE A 9 -27.71 -13.26 6.37
C ILE A 9 -28.20 -11.87 5.97
N PHE A 10 -29.19 -11.79 5.06
CA PHE A 10 -29.93 -10.55 4.84
C PHE A 10 -30.51 -10.13 6.20
N LYS A 11 -29.80 -9.27 6.92
CA LYS A 11 -30.41 -8.55 8.05
C LYS A 11 -31.52 -7.71 7.45
N ASN A 12 -32.69 -7.73 8.07
CA ASN A 12 -33.85 -6.94 7.63
C ASN A 12 -33.38 -5.51 7.32
N ILE A 13 -33.51 -5.12 6.04
CA ILE A 13 -33.27 -3.74 5.62
C ILE A 13 -34.23 -2.90 6.44
N VAL A 14 -33.69 -1.99 7.25
CA VAL A 14 -34.51 -1.08 8.05
C VAL A 14 -35.32 -0.26 7.08
N LYS A 15 -36.65 -0.44 7.08
CA LYS A 15 -37.53 0.33 6.22
C LYS A 15 -37.62 1.76 6.76
N SER A 16 -36.69 2.60 6.27
CA SER A 16 -36.78 4.05 6.42
C SER A 16 -37.96 4.60 5.60
N GLY A 17 -38.38 5.82 5.88
CA GLY A 17 -39.44 6.49 5.09
C GLY A 17 -39.13 6.48 3.58
N LYS A 18 -40.14 6.50 2.73
CA LYS A 18 -39.95 6.61 1.29
C LYS A 18 -39.50 8.02 0.92
N PHE A 19 -38.34 8.12 0.28
CA PHE A 19 -37.85 9.35 -0.31
C PHE A 19 -38.22 9.36 -1.81
N PRO A 20 -39.06 10.30 -2.30
CA PRO A 20 -39.36 10.38 -3.69
C PRO A 20 -38.20 10.91 -4.51
N LEU A 21 -38.01 10.40 -5.72
CA LEU A 21 -37.14 11.03 -6.69
C LEU A 21 -37.62 12.44 -6.97
N VAL A 22 -36.73 13.43 -6.81
CA VAL A 22 -37.00 14.83 -7.15
C VAL A 22 -36.41 15.10 -8.53
N ASP A 23 -37.28 15.11 -9.54
CA ASP A 23 -36.90 15.53 -10.89
C ASP A 23 -36.84 17.06 -10.96
N VAL A 24 -35.89 17.59 -11.69
CA VAL A 24 -35.67 19.03 -11.82
C VAL A 24 -35.51 19.42 -13.29
N GLU A 25 -36.03 20.58 -13.67
CA GLU A 25 -35.90 21.09 -15.06
C GLU A 25 -34.49 21.63 -15.36
N LYS A 26 -33.80 22.13 -14.33
CA LYS A 26 -32.45 22.69 -14.43
C LYS A 26 -31.56 22.01 -13.41
N PRO A 27 -30.25 21.82 -13.73
CA PRO A 27 -29.32 21.16 -12.83
C PRO A 27 -29.11 21.93 -11.53
N GLU A 28 -29.13 21.21 -10.39
CA GLU A 28 -28.68 21.75 -9.10
C GLU A 28 -27.15 21.65 -9.02
N LEU A 29 -26.51 22.77 -9.14
CA LEU A 29 -25.04 22.85 -9.21
C LEU A 29 -24.40 23.30 -7.89
N PHE A 30 -25.20 23.54 -6.87
CA PHE A 30 -24.74 24.02 -5.56
C PHE A 30 -23.74 25.19 -5.68
N ARG A 31 -24.07 26.22 -6.51
CA ARG A 31 -23.15 27.31 -6.85
C ARG A 31 -22.69 28.14 -5.66
N SER A 32 -23.42 28.16 -4.56
CA SER A 32 -22.98 28.77 -3.31
C SER A 32 -21.77 28.07 -2.68
N VAL A 33 -21.61 26.77 -2.95
CA VAL A 33 -20.51 25.92 -2.46
C VAL A 33 -19.46 25.70 -3.55
N PHE A 34 -19.88 25.59 -4.81
CA PHE A 34 -19.02 25.34 -5.97
C PHE A 34 -19.13 26.49 -7.01
N PRO A 35 -18.58 27.67 -6.74
CA PRO A 35 -18.71 28.84 -7.63
C PRO A 35 -17.96 28.71 -8.96
N TYR A 36 -17.02 27.76 -9.08
CA TYR A 36 -16.11 27.45 -10.19
C TYR A 36 -15.03 28.51 -10.44
N SER A 37 -15.36 29.79 -10.53
CA SER A 37 -14.39 30.90 -10.73
C SER A 37 -13.64 31.30 -9.46
N GLU A 38 -14.04 30.75 -8.32
CA GLU A 38 -13.43 30.98 -7.02
C GLU A 38 -13.15 29.61 -6.35
N MET A 39 -12.42 29.63 -5.22
CA MET A 39 -12.19 28.44 -4.44
C MET A 39 -13.52 27.85 -3.92
N VAL A 40 -13.61 26.54 -3.93
CA VAL A 40 -14.75 25.82 -3.35
C VAL A 40 -14.93 26.15 -1.87
N ARG A 41 -16.18 26.33 -1.44
CA ARG A 41 -16.52 26.76 -0.08
C ARG A 41 -16.93 25.59 0.78
N VAL A 42 -16.86 25.78 2.09
CA VAL A 42 -17.42 24.86 3.10
C VAL A 42 -18.59 25.55 3.74
N SER A 43 -19.74 24.88 3.78
CA SER A 43 -20.90 25.33 4.53
C SER A 43 -21.14 24.44 5.74
N PHE A 44 -21.67 25.03 6.79
CA PHE A 44 -21.97 24.33 8.05
C PHE A 44 -23.45 24.47 8.36
N ASP A 45 -24.09 23.39 8.79
CA ASP A 45 -25.45 23.38 9.34
C ASP A 45 -25.46 23.09 10.84
N HIS A 46 -24.26 22.91 11.42
CA HIS A 46 -24.02 22.64 12.85
C HIS A 46 -24.63 21.34 13.39
N LYS A 47 -25.15 20.46 12.53
CA LYS A 47 -25.59 19.14 12.91
C LYS A 47 -24.40 18.19 12.84
N ILE A 48 -24.13 17.47 13.92
CA ILE A 48 -23.00 16.55 14.06
C ILE A 48 -23.52 15.13 14.01
N GLU A 49 -22.96 14.32 13.13
CA GLU A 49 -23.19 12.89 13.11
C GLU A 49 -22.25 12.18 14.11
N SER A 50 -22.79 11.19 14.81
CA SER A 50 -22.00 10.31 15.66
C SER A 50 -21.27 9.26 14.82
N ILE A 51 -20.08 8.89 15.24
CA ILE A 51 -19.38 7.73 14.66
C ILE A 51 -20.14 6.45 15.03
N ASP A 52 -20.23 5.54 14.07
CA ASP A 52 -20.92 4.26 14.22
C ASP A 52 -20.24 3.25 13.26
N PRO A 53 -19.01 2.79 13.59
CA PRO A 53 -18.24 1.92 12.70
C PRO A 53 -18.86 0.53 12.62
N PRO A 54 -18.73 -0.16 11.49
CA PRO A 54 -19.15 -1.56 11.35
C PRO A 54 -18.26 -2.48 12.19
N GLU A 55 -18.72 -3.72 12.41
CA GLU A 55 -17.94 -4.73 13.16
C GLU A 55 -16.59 -5.08 12.51
N GLU A 56 -16.53 -5.01 11.19
CA GLU A 56 -15.32 -5.29 10.39
C GLU A 56 -15.15 -4.21 9.33
N ILE A 57 -13.91 -3.84 9.10
CA ILE A 57 -13.51 -2.91 8.04
C ILE A 57 -12.49 -3.56 7.12
N PHE A 58 -12.48 -3.17 5.85
CA PHE A 58 -11.60 -3.73 4.83
C PHE A 58 -11.15 -2.65 3.84
N ILE A 59 -10.08 -2.97 3.14
CA ILE A 59 -9.58 -2.18 2.01
C ILE A 59 -10.00 -2.87 0.71
N THR A 60 -10.27 -2.10 -0.32
CA THR A 60 -10.36 -2.57 -1.71
C THR A 60 -9.35 -1.82 -2.56
N ASP A 61 -8.86 -2.49 -3.58
CA ASP A 61 -7.87 -1.95 -4.51
C ASP A 61 -8.49 -1.62 -5.86
N THR A 62 -8.02 -0.55 -6.47
CA THR A 62 -8.37 -0.15 -7.85
C THR A 62 -7.13 0.27 -8.66
N THR A 63 -5.96 -0.24 -8.28
CA THR A 63 -4.68 0.03 -8.96
C THR A 63 -4.73 -0.33 -10.45
N PHE A 64 -5.37 -1.46 -10.79
CA PHE A 64 -5.46 -1.97 -12.16
C PHE A 64 -6.60 -1.36 -12.98
N ARG A 65 -7.45 -0.54 -12.37
CA ARG A 65 -8.50 0.21 -13.08
C ARG A 65 -8.22 1.70 -13.01
N ASP A 66 -8.48 2.36 -11.88
CA ASP A 66 -8.33 3.81 -11.73
C ASP A 66 -6.85 4.24 -11.75
N GLY A 67 -5.99 3.47 -11.10
CA GLY A 67 -4.55 3.70 -11.10
C GLY A 67 -3.94 3.70 -12.51
N GLN A 68 -4.39 2.83 -13.39
CA GLN A 68 -3.89 2.77 -14.77
C GLN A 68 -4.36 3.92 -15.68
N GLN A 69 -5.45 4.63 -15.33
CA GLN A 69 -5.97 5.72 -16.16
C GLN A 69 -5.04 6.92 -16.23
N SER A 70 -4.21 7.12 -15.22
CA SER A 70 -3.32 8.29 -15.12
C SER A 70 -1.92 8.10 -15.70
N ARG A 71 -1.63 6.92 -16.26
CA ARG A 71 -0.28 6.55 -16.69
C ARG A 71 -0.31 5.58 -17.88
N PRO A 72 0.84 5.37 -18.58
CA PRO A 72 0.95 4.26 -19.51
C PRO A 72 0.56 2.95 -18.82
N PRO A 73 -0.25 2.10 -19.47
CA PRO A 73 -0.75 0.89 -18.84
C PRO A 73 0.40 -0.05 -18.46
N PHE A 74 0.26 -0.73 -17.32
CA PHE A 74 1.19 -1.79 -16.90
C PHE A 74 1.30 -2.89 -17.95
N SER A 75 2.48 -3.52 -18.08
CA SER A 75 2.59 -4.77 -18.81
C SER A 75 1.87 -5.90 -18.05
N VAL A 76 1.56 -7.00 -18.73
CA VAL A 76 0.95 -8.17 -18.09
C VAL A 76 1.79 -8.68 -16.92
N GLN A 77 3.12 -8.71 -17.08
CA GLN A 77 4.04 -9.11 -16.01
C GLN A 77 4.00 -8.14 -14.82
N GLN A 78 3.97 -6.83 -15.10
CA GLN A 78 3.85 -5.83 -14.03
C GLN A 78 2.53 -5.96 -13.26
N VAL A 79 1.41 -6.25 -13.93
CA VAL A 79 0.13 -6.51 -13.26
C VAL A 79 0.24 -7.72 -12.34
N GLU A 80 0.83 -8.82 -12.82
CA GLU A 80 1.03 -10.04 -12.03
C GLU A 80 1.91 -9.80 -10.80
N ASP A 81 3.01 -9.06 -10.95
CA ASP A 81 3.93 -8.75 -9.85
C ASP A 81 3.27 -7.83 -8.82
N ILE A 82 2.54 -6.81 -9.26
CA ILE A 82 1.79 -5.91 -8.38
C ILE A 82 0.67 -6.69 -7.65
N PHE A 83 -0.01 -7.61 -8.32
CA PHE A 83 -1.01 -8.47 -7.70
C PHE A 83 -0.42 -9.35 -6.60
N ASN A 84 0.81 -9.84 -6.77
CA ASN A 84 1.53 -10.56 -5.72
C ASN A 84 1.80 -9.66 -4.49
N PHE A 85 2.15 -8.38 -4.68
CA PHE A 85 2.27 -7.44 -3.55
C PHE A 85 0.93 -7.21 -2.86
N LEU A 86 -0.15 -7.01 -3.62
CA LEU A 86 -1.49 -6.88 -3.06
C LEU A 86 -1.91 -8.11 -2.25
N HIS A 87 -1.55 -9.32 -2.71
CA HIS A 87 -1.80 -10.56 -1.98
C HIS A 87 -1.07 -10.59 -0.64
N ARG A 88 0.22 -10.22 -0.61
CA ARG A 88 0.99 -10.12 0.63
C ARG A 88 0.40 -9.08 1.58
N LEU A 89 0.03 -7.91 1.07
CA LEU A 89 -0.63 -6.83 1.81
C LEU A 89 -2.05 -7.19 2.26
N SER A 90 -2.70 -8.13 1.60
CA SER A 90 -4.00 -8.65 1.97
C SER A 90 -3.93 -9.56 3.21
N GLY A 91 -2.86 -10.31 3.31
CA GLY A 91 -2.70 -11.33 4.35
C GLY A 91 -3.75 -12.45 4.26
N PRO A 92 -3.67 -13.44 5.13
CA PRO A 92 -4.57 -14.61 5.11
C PRO A 92 -6.02 -14.26 5.47
N ASN A 93 -6.23 -13.14 6.16
CA ASN A 93 -7.55 -12.68 6.61
C ASN A 93 -8.22 -11.74 5.62
N GLY A 94 -7.52 -11.33 4.55
CA GLY A 94 -8.06 -10.52 3.47
C GLY A 94 -8.34 -9.07 3.87
N VAL A 95 -7.36 -8.40 4.47
CA VAL A 95 -7.45 -6.96 4.81
C VAL A 95 -7.67 -6.15 3.54
N ILE A 96 -6.93 -6.43 2.44
CA ILE A 96 -7.34 -6.00 1.11
C ILE A 96 -8.28 -7.09 0.58
N ARG A 97 -9.58 -6.79 0.56
CA ARG A 97 -10.61 -7.79 0.26
C ARG A 97 -10.74 -8.08 -1.22
N GLN A 98 -10.69 -7.04 -2.05
CA GLN A 98 -10.95 -7.12 -3.48
C GLN A 98 -10.00 -6.21 -4.26
N THR A 99 -9.75 -6.56 -5.53
CA THR A 99 -9.05 -5.70 -6.50
C THR A 99 -9.85 -5.65 -7.81
N GLU A 100 -9.91 -4.47 -8.42
CA GLU A 100 -10.78 -4.16 -9.55
C GLU A 100 -9.98 -4.02 -10.84
N PHE A 101 -10.39 -4.71 -11.90
CA PHE A 101 -9.74 -4.76 -13.19
C PHE A 101 -10.59 -4.21 -14.33
N PHE A 102 -9.95 -3.59 -15.33
CA PHE A 102 -10.53 -3.47 -16.65
C PHE A 102 -10.56 -4.83 -17.37
N LEU A 103 -11.56 -5.01 -18.27
CA LEU A 103 -11.79 -6.24 -19.01
C LEU A 103 -11.87 -6.04 -20.53
N TYR A 104 -11.45 -4.86 -21.03
CA TYR A 104 -11.76 -4.47 -22.40
C TYR A 104 -10.72 -4.89 -23.45
N THR A 105 -9.43 -4.77 -23.14
CA THR A 105 -8.36 -5.09 -24.08
C THR A 105 -7.86 -6.52 -23.92
N GLU A 106 -7.28 -7.10 -24.97
CA GLU A 106 -6.68 -8.44 -24.87
C GLU A 106 -5.59 -8.50 -23.79
N LYS A 107 -4.85 -7.40 -23.60
CA LYS A 107 -3.86 -7.30 -22.53
C LYS A 107 -4.50 -7.34 -21.15
N ASP A 108 -5.62 -6.63 -20.95
CA ASP A 108 -6.35 -6.68 -19.68
C ASP A 108 -6.86 -8.09 -19.40
N LYS A 109 -7.39 -8.75 -20.41
CA LYS A 109 -7.89 -10.13 -20.34
C LYS A 109 -6.78 -11.11 -19.99
N GLU A 110 -5.60 -11.01 -20.65
CA GLU A 110 -4.45 -11.85 -20.34
C GLU A 110 -3.97 -11.63 -18.90
N ALA A 111 -3.89 -10.37 -18.46
CA ALA A 111 -3.49 -10.02 -17.09
C ALA A 111 -4.44 -10.61 -16.05
N VAL A 112 -5.76 -10.48 -16.26
CA VAL A 112 -6.78 -11.07 -15.38
C VAL A 112 -6.65 -12.59 -15.33
N ALA A 113 -6.49 -13.25 -16.49
CA ALA A 113 -6.34 -14.70 -16.55
C ALA A 113 -5.13 -15.18 -15.73
N ARG A 114 -3.95 -14.55 -15.90
CA ARG A 114 -2.75 -14.90 -15.11
C ARG A 114 -2.93 -14.66 -13.62
N CYS A 115 -3.60 -13.58 -13.24
CA CYS A 115 -3.90 -13.32 -11.83
C CYS A 115 -4.88 -14.36 -11.23
N LEU A 116 -5.89 -14.81 -11.99
CA LEU A 116 -6.81 -15.87 -11.58
C LEU A 116 -6.10 -17.22 -11.41
N GLU A 117 -5.14 -17.54 -12.29
CA GLU A 117 -4.32 -18.78 -12.22
C GLU A 117 -3.50 -18.87 -10.93
N LYS A 118 -3.19 -17.76 -10.25
CA LYS A 118 -2.52 -17.77 -8.93
C LYS A 118 -3.35 -18.48 -7.85
N GLY A 119 -4.66 -18.54 -8.01
CA GLY A 119 -5.56 -19.18 -7.05
C GLY A 119 -5.59 -18.52 -5.68
N TYR A 120 -5.18 -17.26 -5.56
CA TYR A 120 -5.21 -16.52 -4.30
C TYR A 120 -6.65 -16.30 -3.83
N ARG A 121 -6.88 -16.55 -2.56
CA ARG A 121 -8.18 -16.26 -1.94
C ARG A 121 -8.42 -14.74 -1.85
N TYR A 122 -7.37 -13.99 -1.55
CA TYR A 122 -7.41 -12.54 -1.40
C TYR A 122 -6.19 -11.89 -2.05
N PRO A 123 -6.36 -10.68 -2.63
CA PRO A 123 -7.65 -10.04 -2.90
C PRO A 123 -8.46 -10.81 -3.95
N GLU A 124 -9.80 -10.82 -3.79
CA GLU A 124 -10.71 -11.35 -4.80
C GLU A 124 -10.70 -10.42 -6.04
N ILE A 125 -10.64 -11.01 -7.21
CA ILE A 125 -10.65 -10.25 -8.47
C ILE A 125 -12.08 -9.87 -8.83
N THR A 126 -12.32 -8.59 -9.09
CA THR A 126 -13.58 -8.05 -9.57
C THR A 126 -13.38 -7.31 -10.90
N GLY A 127 -14.42 -7.26 -11.73
CA GLY A 127 -14.40 -6.51 -12.96
C GLY A 127 -14.85 -5.06 -12.78
N TRP A 128 -14.61 -4.24 -13.79
CA TRP A 128 -15.24 -2.95 -13.96
C TRP A 128 -15.76 -2.80 -15.39
N ILE A 129 -17.02 -2.37 -15.50
CA ILE A 129 -17.69 -2.13 -16.77
C ILE A 129 -18.38 -0.76 -16.78
N ARG A 130 -18.63 -0.24 -17.96
CA ARG A 130 -19.62 0.83 -18.15
C ARG A 130 -21.00 0.28 -17.80
N ALA A 131 -21.91 1.14 -17.38
CA ALA A 131 -23.30 0.75 -17.16
C ALA A 131 -23.97 0.43 -18.50
N ASN A 132 -23.64 -0.72 -19.09
CA ASN A 132 -24.12 -1.24 -20.35
C ASN A 132 -24.31 -2.76 -20.25
N LYS A 133 -25.46 -3.27 -20.77
CA LYS A 133 -25.79 -4.70 -20.71
C LYS A 133 -24.81 -5.59 -21.48
N ASP A 134 -24.30 -5.12 -22.60
CA ASP A 134 -23.38 -5.89 -23.45
C ASP A 134 -22.04 -6.13 -22.73
N ASP A 135 -21.61 -5.19 -21.90
CA ASP A 135 -20.37 -5.30 -21.15
C ASP A 135 -20.44 -6.38 -20.03
N LEU A 136 -21.65 -6.81 -19.61
CA LEU A 136 -21.83 -7.91 -18.65
C LEU A 136 -21.28 -9.25 -19.18
N GLN A 137 -21.21 -9.43 -20.51
CA GLN A 137 -20.61 -10.62 -21.09
C GLN A 137 -19.12 -10.75 -20.71
N LEU A 138 -18.37 -9.64 -20.65
CA LEU A 138 -16.96 -9.63 -20.25
C LEU A 138 -16.76 -10.21 -18.85
N VAL A 139 -17.68 -9.90 -17.93
CA VAL A 139 -17.65 -10.40 -16.55
C VAL A 139 -17.91 -11.92 -16.50
N ARG A 140 -18.85 -12.39 -17.30
CA ARG A 140 -19.20 -13.82 -17.41
C ARG A 140 -18.07 -14.65 -18.00
N ASP A 141 -17.40 -14.13 -19.04
CA ASP A 141 -16.33 -14.82 -19.75
C ASP A 141 -15.17 -15.20 -18.81
N PHE A 142 -14.93 -14.42 -17.75
CA PHE A 142 -13.94 -14.70 -16.70
C PHE A 142 -14.51 -15.41 -15.47
N GLY A 143 -15.82 -15.68 -15.43
CA GLY A 143 -16.48 -16.27 -14.26
C GLY A 143 -16.42 -15.40 -13.01
N LEU A 144 -16.25 -14.08 -13.17
CA LEU A 144 -16.20 -13.14 -12.05
C LEU A 144 -17.58 -13.01 -11.41
N LYS A 145 -17.60 -12.94 -10.08
CA LYS A 145 -18.85 -12.89 -9.29
C LYS A 145 -19.37 -11.48 -9.10
N GLU A 146 -18.48 -10.46 -9.20
CA GLU A 146 -18.80 -9.07 -8.89
C GLU A 146 -18.18 -8.14 -9.94
N THR A 147 -18.89 -7.07 -10.27
CA THR A 147 -18.38 -6.01 -11.14
C THR A 147 -18.77 -4.62 -10.67
N GLY A 148 -17.85 -3.68 -10.73
CA GLY A 148 -18.13 -2.26 -10.64
C GLY A 148 -18.88 -1.78 -11.90
N MET A 149 -19.84 -0.88 -11.72
CA MET A 149 -20.58 -0.24 -12.81
C MET A 149 -20.65 1.27 -12.58
N LEU A 150 -20.24 2.06 -13.56
CA LEU A 150 -20.26 3.51 -13.46
C LEU A 150 -21.69 4.06 -13.49
N THR A 151 -22.13 4.59 -12.38
CA THR A 151 -23.44 5.25 -12.23
C THR A 151 -23.21 6.70 -11.79
N SER A 152 -23.14 7.62 -12.75
CA SER A 152 -22.96 9.05 -12.45
C SER A 152 -24.24 9.64 -11.87
N ILE A 153 -24.15 10.33 -10.73
CA ILE A 153 -25.33 10.73 -9.93
C ILE A 153 -25.44 12.23 -9.66
N SER A 154 -24.41 13.02 -9.97
CA SER A 154 -24.52 14.48 -9.85
C SER A 154 -25.18 15.11 -11.06
N ASP A 155 -25.86 16.23 -10.87
CA ASP A 155 -26.46 16.97 -11.97
C ASP A 155 -25.42 17.53 -12.97
N TYR A 156 -24.17 17.72 -12.54
CA TYR A 156 -23.04 18.01 -13.45
C TYR A 156 -22.90 16.93 -14.52
N HIS A 157 -22.97 15.67 -14.12
CA HIS A 157 -22.85 14.52 -15.03
C HIS A 157 -24.17 14.24 -15.77
N ILE A 158 -25.29 14.24 -15.07
CA ILE A 158 -26.60 13.94 -15.65
C ILE A 158 -26.94 14.92 -16.77
N PHE A 159 -26.88 16.23 -16.49
CA PHE A 159 -27.30 17.25 -17.44
C PHE A 159 -26.21 17.63 -18.46
N TYR A 160 -24.94 17.76 -18.04
CA TYR A 160 -23.89 18.27 -18.94
C TYR A 160 -23.16 17.16 -19.70
N LYS A 161 -22.85 16.04 -19.06
CA LYS A 161 -22.15 14.90 -19.68
C LYS A 161 -23.12 14.01 -20.47
N MET A 162 -24.21 13.59 -19.83
CA MET A 162 -25.14 12.60 -20.38
C MET A 162 -26.29 13.23 -21.18
N LYS A 163 -26.57 14.52 -20.99
CA LYS A 163 -27.68 15.25 -21.65
C LYS A 163 -29.04 14.60 -21.38
N LYS A 164 -29.30 14.19 -20.14
CA LYS A 164 -30.51 13.48 -19.69
C LYS A 164 -31.15 14.16 -18.49
N THR A 165 -32.37 13.76 -18.15
CA THR A 165 -33.02 14.10 -16.88
C THR A 165 -32.69 13.07 -15.81
N ARG A 166 -32.88 13.42 -14.54
CA ARG A 166 -32.73 12.49 -13.41
C ARG A 166 -33.57 11.23 -13.58
N SER A 167 -34.83 11.37 -13.96
CA SER A 167 -35.73 10.25 -14.20
C SER A 167 -35.28 9.30 -15.31
N GLN A 168 -34.69 9.83 -16.37
CA GLN A 168 -34.14 9.00 -17.46
C GLN A 168 -32.98 8.16 -16.98
N VAL A 169 -31.99 8.80 -16.33
CA VAL A 169 -30.78 8.13 -15.81
C VAL A 169 -31.16 7.08 -14.76
N PHE A 170 -32.05 7.43 -13.85
CA PHE A 170 -32.56 6.53 -12.82
C PHE A 170 -33.12 5.23 -13.41
N LYS A 171 -34.00 5.34 -14.39
CA LYS A 171 -34.62 4.18 -15.05
C LYS A 171 -33.64 3.34 -15.85
N GLU A 172 -32.68 3.98 -16.51
CA GLU A 172 -31.64 3.29 -17.29
C GLU A 172 -30.70 2.47 -16.39
N TYR A 173 -30.23 3.06 -15.30
CA TYR A 173 -29.37 2.36 -14.38
C TYR A 173 -30.05 1.16 -13.71
N LEU A 174 -31.28 1.29 -13.28
CA LEU A 174 -32.04 0.15 -12.72
C LEU A 174 -32.13 -1.02 -13.69
N LYS A 175 -32.41 -0.77 -14.97
CA LYS A 175 -32.46 -1.83 -16.00
C LYS A 175 -31.15 -2.57 -16.18
N ILE A 176 -30.02 -1.89 -15.99
CA ILE A 176 -28.71 -2.52 -16.13
C ILE A 176 -28.41 -3.33 -14.88
N VAL A 177 -28.74 -2.82 -13.69
CA VAL A 177 -28.60 -3.54 -12.42
C VAL A 177 -29.46 -4.80 -12.44
N GLU A 178 -30.74 -4.72 -12.89
CA GLU A 178 -31.61 -5.88 -13.08
C GLU A 178 -30.95 -6.95 -13.98
N ALA A 179 -30.37 -6.55 -15.12
CA ALA A 179 -29.71 -7.48 -16.03
C ALA A 179 -28.44 -8.13 -15.40
N ALA A 180 -27.70 -7.43 -14.54
CA ALA A 180 -26.60 -8.00 -13.79
C ALA A 180 -27.11 -9.05 -12.79
N LEU A 181 -28.16 -8.74 -12.05
CA LEU A 181 -28.78 -9.64 -11.07
C LEU A 181 -29.38 -10.89 -11.76
N GLU A 182 -30.07 -10.73 -12.89
CA GLU A 182 -30.56 -11.84 -13.72
C GLU A 182 -29.41 -12.76 -14.19
N SER A 183 -28.21 -12.20 -14.37
CA SER A 183 -26.99 -12.93 -14.73
C SER A 183 -26.28 -13.56 -13.54
N GLY A 184 -26.78 -13.39 -12.31
CA GLY A 184 -26.15 -13.88 -11.09
C GLY A 184 -24.90 -13.11 -10.68
N ILE A 185 -24.67 -11.92 -11.27
CA ILE A 185 -23.52 -11.06 -10.98
C ILE A 185 -23.90 -10.06 -9.89
N VAL A 186 -23.05 -9.88 -8.89
CA VAL A 186 -23.16 -8.84 -7.87
C VAL A 186 -22.76 -7.50 -8.48
N PRO A 187 -23.69 -6.54 -8.66
CA PRO A 187 -23.34 -5.22 -9.15
C PRO A 187 -22.86 -4.32 -8.02
N ARG A 188 -21.78 -3.59 -8.24
CA ARG A 188 -21.30 -2.50 -7.38
C ARG A 188 -21.50 -1.18 -8.13
N CYS A 189 -22.55 -0.45 -7.76
CA CYS A 189 -22.89 0.82 -8.39
C CYS A 189 -21.94 1.92 -7.89
N HIS A 190 -21.14 2.49 -8.78
CA HIS A 190 -20.24 3.61 -8.47
C HIS A 190 -21.01 4.92 -8.55
N PHE A 191 -21.40 5.48 -7.41
CA PHE A 191 -22.06 6.77 -7.30
C PHE A 191 -21.07 7.90 -7.60
N GLU A 192 -20.75 8.06 -8.90
CA GLU A 192 -19.76 9.04 -9.35
C GLU A 192 -20.20 10.46 -9.00
N ASP A 193 -19.28 11.22 -8.37
CA ASP A 193 -19.44 12.63 -8.01
C ASP A 193 -20.46 12.86 -6.86
N ILE A 194 -20.46 11.95 -5.86
CA ILE A 194 -21.38 12.00 -4.72
C ILE A 194 -21.30 13.32 -3.93
N THR A 195 -20.12 13.91 -3.83
CA THR A 195 -19.86 15.14 -3.07
C THR A 195 -20.37 16.42 -3.73
N ARG A 196 -20.97 16.31 -4.93
CA ARG A 196 -21.70 17.39 -5.62
C ARG A 196 -23.11 16.98 -6.02
N ALA A 197 -23.60 15.84 -5.51
CA ALA A 197 -24.90 15.31 -5.84
C ALA A 197 -25.99 15.77 -4.85
N ASP A 198 -27.24 15.73 -5.31
CA ASP A 198 -28.41 15.93 -4.46
C ASP A 198 -28.68 14.63 -3.66
N ILE A 199 -28.23 14.60 -2.43
CA ILE A 199 -28.26 13.39 -1.60
C ILE A 199 -29.67 12.90 -1.37
N HIS A 200 -30.59 13.75 -0.91
CA HIS A 200 -31.95 13.32 -0.61
C HIS A 200 -32.89 13.32 -1.82
N GLY A 201 -32.66 14.18 -2.80
CA GLY A 201 -33.51 14.25 -4.01
C GLY A 201 -33.16 13.22 -5.08
N PHE A 202 -31.93 12.67 -5.09
CA PHE A 202 -31.54 11.67 -6.08
C PHE A 202 -30.86 10.45 -5.48
N CYS A 203 -29.81 10.63 -4.64
CA CYS A 203 -28.96 9.51 -4.22
C CYS A 203 -29.72 8.53 -3.30
N VAL A 204 -30.42 9.03 -2.29
CA VAL A 204 -31.24 8.21 -1.37
C VAL A 204 -32.36 7.47 -2.12
N PRO A 205 -33.21 8.12 -2.95
CA PRO A 205 -34.19 7.40 -3.74
C PRO A 205 -33.60 6.32 -4.64
N PHE A 206 -32.44 6.60 -5.26
CA PHE A 206 -31.80 5.63 -6.13
C PHE A 206 -31.24 4.43 -5.31
N ALA A 207 -30.59 4.69 -4.18
CA ALA A 207 -30.13 3.63 -3.29
C ALA A 207 -31.29 2.78 -2.74
N GLN A 208 -32.43 3.39 -2.37
CA GLN A 208 -33.63 2.64 -1.96
C GLN A 208 -34.16 1.71 -3.08
N ALA A 209 -34.16 2.17 -4.32
CA ALA A 209 -34.54 1.34 -5.47
C ALA A 209 -33.56 0.18 -5.69
N LEU A 210 -32.27 0.43 -5.55
CA LEU A 210 -31.24 -0.60 -5.62
C LEU A 210 -31.39 -1.65 -4.51
N MET A 211 -31.68 -1.23 -3.28
CA MET A 211 -31.94 -2.15 -2.17
C MET A 211 -33.18 -3.00 -2.41
N SER A 212 -34.23 -2.44 -3.00
CA SER A 212 -35.42 -3.20 -3.39
C SER A 212 -35.10 -4.26 -4.46
N LEU A 213 -34.27 -3.95 -5.45
CA LEU A 213 -33.78 -4.94 -6.42
C LEU A 213 -32.93 -6.03 -5.75
N SER A 214 -32.04 -5.65 -4.85
CA SER A 214 -31.19 -6.56 -4.09
C SER A 214 -32.04 -7.55 -3.27
N GLU A 215 -33.05 -7.06 -2.55
CA GLU A 215 -33.98 -7.89 -1.75
C GLU A 215 -34.76 -8.87 -2.64
N ASN A 216 -35.32 -8.40 -3.74
CA ASN A 216 -36.10 -9.22 -4.68
C ASN A 216 -35.25 -10.33 -5.32
N ALA A 217 -34.06 -10.00 -5.76
CA ALA A 217 -33.12 -10.95 -6.39
C ALA A 217 -32.40 -11.86 -5.38
N ARG A 218 -32.37 -11.51 -4.10
CA ARG A 218 -31.55 -12.13 -3.06
C ARG A 218 -30.04 -12.15 -3.40
N ILE A 219 -29.62 -11.15 -4.15
CA ILE A 219 -28.22 -10.92 -4.53
C ILE A 219 -27.83 -9.52 -4.03
N PRO A 220 -26.70 -9.35 -3.36
CA PRO A 220 -26.24 -8.03 -2.92
C PRO A 220 -26.13 -7.05 -4.08
N VAL A 221 -26.62 -5.83 -3.89
CA VAL A 221 -26.27 -4.67 -4.73
C VAL A 221 -25.42 -3.74 -3.87
N LYS A 222 -24.14 -3.61 -4.21
CA LYS A 222 -23.20 -2.78 -3.47
C LYS A 222 -23.17 -1.36 -4.03
N ILE A 223 -22.80 -0.40 -3.20
CA ILE A 223 -22.71 1.01 -3.58
C ILE A 223 -21.31 1.52 -3.20
N ARG A 224 -20.58 2.04 -4.19
CA ARG A 224 -19.32 2.76 -4.00
C ARG A 224 -19.61 4.25 -4.07
N LEU A 225 -19.40 4.95 -2.97
CA LEU A 225 -19.54 6.40 -2.84
C LEU A 225 -18.25 7.07 -3.36
N CYS A 226 -18.32 7.72 -4.53
CA CYS A 226 -17.15 8.25 -5.21
C CYS A 226 -17.00 9.75 -5.00
N ASP A 227 -16.06 10.15 -4.15
CA ASP A 227 -15.60 11.53 -4.03
C ASP A 227 -14.64 11.88 -5.18
N THR A 228 -15.21 12.02 -6.36
CA THR A 228 -14.49 12.12 -7.64
C THR A 228 -13.49 13.25 -7.72
N LEU A 229 -13.69 14.34 -6.98
CA LEU A 229 -12.82 15.52 -6.98
C LEU A 229 -12.18 15.80 -5.60
N GLY A 230 -12.22 14.84 -4.69
CA GLY A 230 -11.63 14.97 -3.35
C GLY A 230 -12.27 16.09 -2.51
N LEU A 231 -13.55 16.39 -2.75
CA LEU A 231 -14.28 17.50 -2.12
C LEU A 231 -14.86 17.15 -0.75
N GLY A 232 -14.89 15.88 -0.40
CA GLY A 232 -15.38 15.38 0.88
C GLY A 232 -14.71 16.05 2.08
N ILE A 233 -15.47 16.26 3.15
CA ILE A 233 -15.01 16.93 4.36
C ILE A 233 -15.51 16.16 5.59
N THR A 234 -14.61 16.04 6.58
CA THR A 234 -14.84 15.35 7.85
C THR A 234 -15.07 16.32 9.02
N TYR A 235 -15.05 17.64 8.77
CA TYR A 235 -15.19 18.63 9.84
C TYR A 235 -16.59 18.51 10.46
N PRO A 236 -16.69 18.49 11.81
CA PRO A 236 -17.97 18.42 12.50
C PRO A 236 -18.93 19.53 12.04
N GLY A 237 -20.18 19.18 11.83
CA GLY A 237 -21.21 20.14 11.42
C GLY A 237 -21.14 20.62 9.96
N THR A 238 -20.28 20.02 9.13
CA THR A 238 -20.27 20.30 7.68
C THR A 238 -21.61 19.91 7.08
N ALA A 239 -22.15 20.77 6.20
CA ALA A 239 -23.39 20.51 5.49
C ALA A 239 -23.20 19.57 4.28
N LEU A 240 -24.29 18.92 3.85
CA LEU A 240 -24.37 18.25 2.55
C LEU A 240 -24.19 19.28 1.41
N PRO A 241 -23.67 18.87 0.25
CA PRO A 241 -23.30 17.49 -0.11
C PRO A 241 -21.84 17.12 0.25
N ARG A 242 -21.10 17.91 1.01
CA ARG A 242 -19.67 17.69 1.26
C ARG A 242 -19.36 16.89 2.52
N SER A 243 -20.31 16.71 3.44
CA SER A 243 -20.10 15.99 4.70
C SER A 243 -20.05 14.48 4.49
N ILE A 244 -18.90 13.84 4.70
CA ILE A 244 -18.74 12.38 4.59
C ILE A 244 -19.67 11.66 5.56
N GLY A 245 -19.68 12.04 6.84
CA GLY A 245 -20.54 11.41 7.83
C GLY A 245 -22.02 11.45 7.44
N LYS A 246 -22.51 12.62 6.98
CA LYS A 246 -23.93 12.75 6.56
C LYS A 246 -24.25 11.99 5.28
N ILE A 247 -23.34 11.92 4.31
CA ILE A 247 -23.53 11.10 3.10
C ILE A 247 -23.71 9.64 3.50
N ILE A 248 -22.82 9.11 4.34
CA ILE A 248 -22.84 7.71 4.75
C ILE A 248 -24.08 7.41 5.60
N ARG A 249 -24.40 8.27 6.58
CA ARG A 249 -25.59 8.08 7.40
C ARG A 249 -26.88 8.16 6.56
N ALA A 250 -26.95 9.06 5.57
CA ALA A 250 -28.09 9.10 4.65
C ALA A 250 -28.23 7.78 3.86
N MET A 251 -27.13 7.15 3.45
CA MET A 251 -27.20 5.83 2.79
C MET A 251 -27.67 4.73 3.74
N ILE A 252 -27.23 4.75 5.00
CA ILE A 252 -27.59 3.71 5.97
C ILE A 252 -29.00 3.97 6.53
N ASP A 253 -29.24 5.16 7.08
CA ASP A 253 -30.45 5.45 7.86
C ASP A 253 -31.65 5.77 6.96
N ASP A 254 -31.44 6.56 5.89
CA ASP A 254 -32.51 6.99 5.01
C ASP A 254 -32.73 6.03 3.83
N ALA A 255 -31.64 5.48 3.25
CA ALA A 255 -31.77 4.57 2.12
C ALA A 255 -31.82 3.08 2.54
N GLY A 256 -31.47 2.74 3.76
CA GLY A 256 -31.47 1.37 4.27
C GLY A 256 -30.35 0.49 3.69
N VAL A 257 -29.24 1.08 3.28
CA VAL A 257 -28.11 0.34 2.73
C VAL A 257 -27.31 -0.29 3.87
N PRO A 258 -27.13 -1.62 3.90
CA PRO A 258 -26.26 -2.26 4.88
C PRO A 258 -24.81 -1.77 4.80
N SER A 259 -24.15 -1.63 5.93
CA SER A 259 -22.73 -1.21 5.99
C SER A 259 -21.81 -2.06 5.10
N GLU A 260 -22.05 -3.36 5.07
CA GLU A 260 -21.31 -4.34 4.26
C GLU A 260 -21.53 -4.20 2.74
N PHE A 261 -22.44 -3.34 2.31
CA PHE A 261 -22.66 -3.00 0.90
C PHE A 261 -22.10 -1.63 0.54
N LEU A 262 -21.55 -0.90 1.52
CA LEU A 262 -21.01 0.44 1.32
C LEU A 262 -19.50 0.44 1.21
N GLU A 263 -19.02 1.19 0.22
CA GLU A 263 -17.61 1.44 -0.05
C GLU A 263 -17.38 2.93 -0.30
N TRP A 264 -16.31 3.47 0.27
CA TRP A 264 -15.85 4.83 -0.01
C TRP A 264 -14.67 4.80 -0.98
N HIS A 265 -14.72 5.60 -2.04
CA HIS A 265 -13.63 5.85 -2.98
C HIS A 265 -13.40 7.35 -3.08
N GLY A 266 -12.19 7.82 -2.80
CA GLY A 266 -11.88 9.24 -2.78
C GLY A 266 -10.57 9.58 -3.45
N HIS A 267 -10.59 10.68 -4.22
CA HIS A 267 -9.37 11.30 -4.77
C HIS A 267 -8.71 12.25 -3.77
N ASN A 268 -7.44 12.55 -4.01
CA ASN A 268 -6.59 13.27 -3.06
C ASN A 268 -6.37 14.74 -3.42
N ASP A 269 -7.26 15.34 -4.21
CA ASP A 269 -7.11 16.71 -4.76
C ASP A 269 -6.95 17.79 -3.67
N PHE A 270 -7.38 17.53 -2.45
CA PHE A 270 -7.26 18.43 -1.31
C PHE A 270 -6.46 17.82 -0.15
N TYR A 271 -5.55 16.88 -0.41
CA TYR A 271 -4.75 16.18 0.62
C TYR A 271 -5.58 15.41 1.68
N ARG A 272 -6.80 14.97 1.33
CA ARG A 272 -7.71 14.31 2.28
C ARG A 272 -7.99 12.85 1.97
N GLY A 273 -7.34 12.27 0.97
CA GLY A 273 -7.63 10.91 0.50
C GLY A 273 -7.70 9.90 1.64
N VAL A 274 -6.63 9.74 2.41
CA VAL A 274 -6.58 8.77 3.52
C VAL A 274 -7.58 9.14 4.62
N VAL A 275 -7.57 10.38 5.09
CA VAL A 275 -8.43 10.79 6.21
C VAL A 275 -9.92 10.71 5.89
N ASN A 276 -10.29 10.97 4.65
CA ASN A 276 -11.67 10.81 4.19
C ASN A 276 -12.09 9.33 4.15
N ALA A 277 -11.22 8.46 3.67
CA ALA A 277 -11.47 7.02 3.61
C ALA A 277 -11.58 6.40 5.02
N VAL A 278 -10.70 6.79 5.94
CA VAL A 278 -10.76 6.36 7.36
C VAL A 278 -12.03 6.88 8.02
N SER A 279 -12.38 8.14 7.77
CA SER A 279 -13.64 8.69 8.30
C SER A 279 -14.86 7.92 7.78
N ALA A 280 -14.81 7.45 6.53
CA ALA A 280 -15.89 6.62 5.99
C ALA A 280 -16.07 5.33 6.79
N TRP A 281 -14.99 4.65 7.19
CA TRP A 281 -15.07 3.50 8.11
C TRP A 281 -15.76 3.88 9.41
N LEU A 282 -15.34 5.01 10.02
CA LEU A 282 -15.87 5.44 11.30
C LEU A 282 -17.36 5.79 11.27
N TYR A 283 -17.89 6.21 10.11
CA TYR A 283 -19.31 6.54 9.94
C TYR A 283 -20.16 5.40 9.38
N GLY A 284 -19.59 4.21 9.12
CA GLY A 284 -20.36 3.02 8.79
C GLY A 284 -20.10 2.37 7.44
N CYS A 285 -19.16 2.85 6.62
CA CYS A 285 -18.72 2.09 5.44
C CYS A 285 -17.86 0.90 5.88
N THR A 286 -18.12 -0.29 5.35
CA THR A 286 -17.25 -1.44 5.57
C THR A 286 -15.97 -1.36 4.74
N PHE A 287 -16.04 -0.77 3.55
CA PHE A 287 -14.90 -0.75 2.61
C PHE A 287 -14.38 0.66 2.36
N ALA A 288 -13.05 0.79 2.35
CA ALA A 288 -12.34 1.97 1.84
C ALA A 288 -11.48 1.57 0.64
N ASN A 289 -11.61 2.29 -0.45
CA ASN A 289 -10.95 2.02 -1.71
C ASN A 289 -9.71 2.90 -1.88
N GLY A 290 -8.64 2.29 -2.41
CA GLY A 290 -7.38 2.98 -2.67
C GLY A 290 -6.61 2.36 -3.83
N THR A 291 -5.40 2.86 -4.05
CA THR A 291 -4.42 2.33 -5.02
C THR A 291 -3.05 2.25 -4.37
N ILE A 292 -2.20 1.33 -4.83
CA ILE A 292 -0.79 1.31 -4.41
C ILE A 292 -0.16 2.66 -4.74
N LEU A 293 0.58 3.24 -3.79
CA LEU A 293 1.25 4.55 -3.89
C LEU A 293 0.30 5.71 -4.20
N GLY A 294 -1.00 5.52 -4.05
CA GLY A 294 -2.01 6.52 -4.35
C GLY A 294 -2.10 6.89 -5.84
N ILE A 295 -1.62 6.05 -6.76
CA ILE A 295 -1.68 6.35 -8.20
C ILE A 295 -3.12 6.53 -8.67
N GLY A 296 -3.35 7.47 -9.59
CA GLY A 296 -4.67 7.77 -10.13
C GLY A 296 -4.70 9.10 -10.85
N GLU A 297 -5.84 9.44 -11.43
CA GLU A 297 -6.00 10.69 -12.15
C GLU A 297 -5.72 11.91 -11.27
N ARG A 298 -5.21 12.98 -11.86
CA ARG A 298 -4.86 14.26 -11.23
C ARG A 298 -3.86 14.09 -10.07
N THR A 299 -4.33 14.14 -8.82
CA THR A 299 -3.53 14.00 -7.60
C THR A 299 -3.57 12.58 -7.01
N GLY A 300 -4.25 11.66 -7.70
CA GLY A 300 -4.36 10.27 -7.33
C GLY A 300 -5.47 9.95 -6.33
N ASN A 301 -5.46 8.72 -5.86
CA ASN A 301 -6.41 8.12 -4.93
C ASN A 301 -5.87 8.09 -3.49
N SER A 302 -6.64 7.53 -2.59
CA SER A 302 -6.14 7.17 -1.26
C SER A 302 -5.03 6.13 -1.39
N PRO A 303 -3.80 6.37 -0.89
CA PRO A 303 -2.73 5.39 -0.96
C PRO A 303 -3.00 4.19 -0.04
N ILE A 304 -2.90 2.97 -0.59
CA ILE A 304 -3.14 1.73 0.15
C ILE A 304 -2.21 1.59 1.35
N GLU A 305 -0.95 1.99 1.23
CA GLU A 305 -0.02 1.98 2.35
C GLU A 305 -0.51 2.84 3.52
N GLY A 306 -1.09 4.00 3.23
CA GLY A 306 -1.72 4.83 4.25
C GLY A 306 -2.94 4.17 4.87
N LEU A 307 -3.80 3.55 4.06
CA LEU A 307 -4.98 2.83 4.55
C LEU A 307 -4.62 1.61 5.41
N ILE A 308 -3.55 0.88 5.07
CA ILE A 308 -3.06 -0.26 5.87
C ILE A 308 -2.58 0.21 7.24
N ILE A 309 -1.79 1.28 7.31
CA ILE A 309 -1.30 1.81 8.59
C ILE A 309 -2.46 2.30 9.46
N GLU A 310 -3.43 3.00 8.88
CA GLU A 310 -4.64 3.42 9.60
C GLU A 310 -5.51 2.24 10.03
N TYR A 311 -5.65 1.21 9.19
CA TYR A 311 -6.34 -0.04 9.55
C TYR A 311 -5.70 -0.67 10.79
N ILE A 312 -4.38 -0.85 10.79
CA ILE A 312 -3.64 -1.41 11.91
C ILE A 312 -3.81 -0.54 13.16
N SER A 313 -3.78 0.79 13.01
CA SER A 313 -3.97 1.73 14.11
C SER A 313 -5.37 1.63 14.74
N LEU A 314 -6.41 1.42 13.93
CA LEU A 314 -7.80 1.29 14.40
C LEU A 314 -8.07 -0.07 15.05
N ILE A 315 -7.54 -1.14 14.46
CA ILE A 315 -7.79 -2.51 14.94
C ILE A 315 -6.84 -2.91 16.07
N GLY A 316 -5.63 -2.30 16.13
CA GLY A 316 -4.59 -2.62 17.11
C GLY A 316 -3.81 -3.91 16.79
N ASP A 317 -3.96 -4.46 15.58
CA ASP A 317 -3.32 -5.71 15.14
C ASP A 317 -3.02 -5.66 13.63
N GLU A 318 -1.89 -6.23 13.21
CA GLU A 318 -1.51 -6.32 11.80
C GLU A 318 -2.42 -7.29 11.00
N ASN A 319 -3.19 -8.12 11.68
CA ASN A 319 -4.15 -9.08 11.13
C ASN A 319 -3.57 -9.97 10.01
N GLY A 320 -2.27 -10.27 10.11
CA GLY A 320 -1.53 -11.10 9.16
C GLY A 320 -1.09 -10.39 7.88
N VAL A 321 -1.19 -9.07 7.82
CA VAL A 321 -0.65 -8.25 6.71
C VAL A 321 0.87 -8.32 6.72
N ASP A 322 1.48 -8.61 5.57
CA ASP A 322 2.92 -8.42 5.38
C ASP A 322 3.23 -6.96 5.04
N THR A 323 3.38 -6.14 6.08
CA THR A 323 3.62 -4.70 5.92
C THR A 323 4.94 -4.37 5.22
N LYS A 324 5.91 -5.30 5.20
CA LYS A 324 7.19 -5.13 4.48
C LYS A 324 6.99 -5.09 2.96
N ALA A 325 5.91 -5.69 2.47
CA ALA A 325 5.53 -5.62 1.06
C ALA A 325 5.25 -4.18 0.58
N ILE A 326 5.00 -3.22 1.48
CA ILE A 326 4.92 -1.78 1.15
C ILE A 326 6.26 -1.30 0.57
N THR A 327 7.36 -1.64 1.25
CA THR A 327 8.71 -1.26 0.79
C THR A 327 9.11 -2.02 -0.47
N ASP A 328 8.76 -3.30 -0.58
CA ASP A 328 9.06 -4.10 -1.77
C ASP A 328 8.30 -3.56 -2.99
N ALA A 329 7.01 -3.26 -2.85
CA ALA A 329 6.21 -2.63 -3.90
C ALA A 329 6.78 -1.25 -4.30
N ARG A 330 7.12 -0.41 -3.34
CA ARG A 330 7.80 0.88 -3.58
C ARG A 330 9.05 0.71 -4.44
N ASN A 331 9.92 -0.23 -4.08
CA ASN A 331 11.16 -0.50 -4.81
C ASN A 331 10.89 -1.00 -6.24
N TYR A 332 9.88 -1.85 -6.39
CA TYR A 332 9.43 -2.35 -7.69
C TYR A 332 8.92 -1.22 -8.58
N PHE A 333 8.08 -0.33 -8.05
CA PHE A 333 7.57 0.81 -8.80
C PHE A 333 8.67 1.77 -9.25
N GLU A 334 9.70 2.00 -8.44
CA GLU A 334 10.84 2.82 -8.89
C GLU A 334 11.69 2.13 -9.95
N LYS A 335 12.03 0.85 -9.77
CA LYS A 335 12.99 0.14 -10.61
C LYS A 335 12.37 -0.43 -11.89
N GLU A 336 11.23 -1.12 -11.77
CA GLU A 336 10.63 -1.88 -12.88
C GLU A 336 9.51 -1.11 -13.58
N VAL A 337 8.80 -0.25 -12.85
CA VAL A 337 7.74 0.59 -13.42
C VAL A 337 8.28 1.96 -13.86
N GLY A 338 9.44 2.37 -13.35
CA GLY A 338 10.08 3.65 -13.65
C GLY A 338 9.33 4.85 -13.06
N MET A 339 8.61 4.66 -11.95
CA MET A 339 7.84 5.72 -11.31
C MET A 339 8.73 6.51 -10.34
N HIS A 340 8.70 7.83 -10.43
CA HIS A 340 9.33 8.69 -9.44
C HIS A 340 8.45 8.83 -8.20
N ILE A 341 8.97 8.44 -7.03
CA ILE A 341 8.30 8.60 -5.73
C ILE A 341 8.91 9.81 -5.01
N PRO A 342 8.11 10.81 -4.60
CA PRO A 342 8.60 11.94 -3.83
C PRO A 342 9.34 11.49 -2.57
N ARG A 343 10.51 12.09 -2.32
CA ARG A 343 11.37 11.69 -1.19
C ARG A 343 10.68 11.76 0.16
N ASN A 344 9.78 12.72 0.35
CA ASN A 344 9.03 12.96 1.59
C ASN A 344 7.63 12.33 1.61
N GLN A 345 7.30 11.44 0.65
CA GLN A 345 6.01 10.76 0.66
C GLN A 345 5.91 9.84 1.89
N PRO A 346 4.84 9.93 2.67
CA PRO A 346 4.68 9.09 3.86
C PRO A 346 4.86 7.61 3.58
N PHE A 347 5.55 6.90 4.46
CA PHE A 347 5.86 5.46 4.45
C PHE A 347 6.75 4.95 3.30
N VAL A 348 6.70 5.54 2.11
CA VAL A 348 7.36 5.04 0.90
C VAL A 348 8.48 5.93 0.38
N GLY A 349 8.47 7.22 0.65
CA GLY A 349 9.53 8.15 0.25
C GLY A 349 10.89 7.77 0.82
N SER A 350 11.99 8.14 0.15
CA SER A 350 13.34 7.84 0.64
C SER A 350 13.63 8.48 2.00
N ASP A 351 13.03 9.62 2.27
CA ASP A 351 13.29 10.44 3.45
C ASP A 351 12.14 10.42 4.49
N PHE A 352 11.12 9.56 4.32
CA PHE A 352 9.93 9.59 5.20
C PHE A 352 10.26 9.40 6.68
N ASN A 353 11.35 8.69 7.01
CA ASN A 353 11.86 8.45 8.36
C ASN A 353 13.30 8.98 8.54
N ALA A 354 13.72 9.94 7.69
CA ALA A 354 15.05 10.51 7.74
C ALA A 354 15.09 11.77 8.59
N THR A 355 16.21 11.98 9.29
CA THR A 355 16.51 13.23 10.01
C THR A 355 17.88 13.75 9.61
N SER A 356 18.06 15.09 9.64
CA SER A 356 19.30 15.76 9.25
C SER A 356 19.89 16.61 10.36
N ALA A 357 19.08 17.02 11.34
CA ALA A 357 19.52 17.92 12.40
C ALA A 357 20.33 17.19 13.47
N GLY A 358 21.54 17.66 13.76
CA GLY A 358 22.45 17.02 14.71
C GLY A 358 21.85 16.79 16.11
N VAL A 359 21.01 17.70 16.59
CA VAL A 359 20.29 17.56 17.87
C VAL A 359 19.31 16.39 17.84
N HIS A 360 18.59 16.20 16.73
CA HIS A 360 17.68 15.07 16.54
C HIS A 360 18.44 13.75 16.45
N ILE A 361 19.56 13.74 15.74
CA ILE A 361 20.40 12.54 15.58
C ILE A 361 21.03 12.12 16.92
N ASP A 362 21.48 13.09 17.74
CA ASP A 362 21.98 12.80 19.10
C ASP A 362 20.86 12.22 20.01
N GLY A 363 19.62 12.63 19.80
CA GLY A 363 18.44 12.04 20.45
C GLY A 363 18.18 10.60 19.99
N LEU A 364 18.16 10.35 18.67
CA LEU A 364 17.99 9.02 18.09
C LEU A 364 19.08 8.03 18.55
N ALA A 365 20.33 8.48 18.66
CA ALA A 365 21.44 7.66 19.14
C ALA A 365 21.26 7.19 20.59
N LYS A 366 20.47 7.92 21.39
CA LYS A 366 20.15 7.56 22.77
C LYS A 366 18.92 6.66 22.87
N ASN A 367 17.88 6.99 22.12
CA ASN A 367 16.67 6.19 21.98
C ASN A 367 15.94 6.60 20.68
N GLU A 368 15.68 5.65 19.79
CA GLU A 368 14.99 5.87 18.51
C GLU A 368 13.57 6.42 18.70
N GLU A 369 12.87 6.05 19.76
CA GLU A 369 11.50 6.49 20.05
C GLU A 369 11.35 8.01 20.23
N VAL A 370 12.48 8.73 20.46
CA VAL A 370 12.45 10.19 20.64
C VAL A 370 11.95 10.91 19.37
N TYR A 371 12.24 10.36 18.19
CA TYR A 371 11.88 10.97 16.90
C TYR A 371 11.24 10.00 15.92
N THR A 372 10.94 8.77 16.32
CA THR A 372 10.30 7.76 15.49
C THR A 372 9.04 7.24 16.19
N ALA A 373 7.89 7.43 15.56
CA ALA A 373 6.59 7.10 16.17
C ALA A 373 6.34 5.59 16.31
N PHE A 374 7.03 4.76 15.52
CA PHE A 374 6.96 3.31 15.55
C PHE A 374 8.24 2.70 14.97
N ASP A 375 8.51 1.43 15.24
CA ASP A 375 9.65 0.71 14.70
C ASP A 375 9.52 0.49 13.17
N THR A 376 10.07 1.44 12.40
CA THR A 376 10.01 1.41 10.93
C THR A 376 10.82 0.28 10.33
N LYS A 377 11.85 -0.24 11.04
CA LYS A 377 12.62 -1.41 10.61
C LYS A 377 11.78 -2.68 10.73
N ARG A 378 11.07 -2.87 11.84
CA ARG A 378 10.21 -4.04 12.04
C ARG A 378 9.01 -4.01 11.09
N ILE A 379 8.30 -2.89 11.03
CA ILE A 379 7.03 -2.76 10.29
C ILE A 379 7.25 -2.68 8.79
N LEU A 380 8.21 -1.86 8.33
CA LEU A 380 8.39 -1.56 6.91
C LEU A 380 9.71 -2.09 6.32
N ASN A 381 10.53 -2.78 7.13
CA ASN A 381 11.92 -3.13 6.76
C ASN A 381 12.74 -1.90 6.34
N ARG A 382 12.51 -0.76 7.00
CA ARG A 382 13.20 0.51 6.72
C ARG A 382 13.81 1.07 7.99
N PRO A 383 15.11 0.82 8.22
CA PRO A 383 15.80 1.45 9.35
C PRO A 383 15.77 2.97 9.23
N ILE A 384 15.90 3.65 10.37
CA ILE A 384 15.96 5.11 10.40
C ILE A 384 17.13 5.59 9.55
N ALA A 385 16.87 6.57 8.71
CA ALA A 385 17.86 7.19 7.86
C ALA A 385 18.38 8.50 8.45
N VAL A 386 19.64 8.79 8.21
CA VAL A 386 20.28 10.07 8.56
C VAL A 386 20.83 10.69 7.29
N ASN A 387 20.25 11.81 6.87
CA ASN A 387 20.76 12.57 5.75
C ASN A 387 21.88 13.51 6.23
N ILE A 388 23.06 13.38 5.64
CA ILE A 388 24.21 14.21 5.99
C ILE A 388 24.19 15.54 5.23
N THR A 389 24.15 16.63 6.01
CA THR A 389 24.21 18.02 5.54
C THR A 389 25.15 18.86 6.42
N ASP A 390 25.23 20.16 6.17
CA ASP A 390 25.95 21.10 7.06
C ASP A 390 25.34 21.21 8.47
N LYS A 391 24.10 20.72 8.66
CA LYS A 391 23.37 20.75 9.93
C LYS A 391 23.52 19.45 10.75
N SER A 392 24.10 18.39 10.18
CA SER A 392 24.19 17.09 10.83
C SER A 392 25.22 17.03 11.97
N GLY A 393 26.26 17.84 11.88
CA GLY A 393 27.32 17.92 12.88
C GLY A 393 28.08 16.60 13.11
N LEU A 394 28.85 16.55 14.18
CA LEU A 394 29.68 15.37 14.51
C LEU A 394 28.84 14.14 14.86
N ALA A 395 27.71 14.34 15.55
CA ALA A 395 26.82 13.24 15.95
C ALA A 395 26.19 12.57 14.73
N GLY A 396 25.74 13.34 13.74
CA GLY A 396 25.18 12.82 12.50
C GLY A 396 26.16 11.99 11.71
N ILE A 397 27.38 12.46 11.57
CA ILE A 397 28.44 11.77 10.85
C ILE A 397 28.80 10.46 11.54
N ALA A 398 29.00 10.46 12.87
CA ALA A 398 29.29 9.25 13.62
C ALA A 398 28.14 8.23 13.54
N HIS A 399 26.90 8.68 13.65
CA HIS A 399 25.72 7.81 13.51
C HIS A 399 25.64 7.21 12.11
N TRP A 400 25.81 8.01 11.05
CA TRP A 400 25.82 7.51 9.68
C TRP A 400 26.88 6.42 9.48
N ILE A 401 28.12 6.68 9.96
CA ILE A 401 29.22 5.71 9.87
C ILE A 401 28.84 4.39 10.55
N ASN A 402 28.38 4.46 11.79
CA ASN A 402 28.04 3.28 12.57
C ASN A 402 26.88 2.48 11.95
N SER A 403 25.84 3.17 11.46
CA SER A 403 24.71 2.53 10.80
C SER A 403 25.08 1.93 9.45
N HIS A 404 25.84 2.65 8.63
CA HIS A 404 26.20 2.23 7.28
C HIS A 404 27.15 1.03 7.27
N PHE A 405 28.12 1.03 8.19
CA PHE A 405 29.10 -0.06 8.32
C PHE A 405 28.74 -1.10 9.40
N ALA A 406 27.54 -1.02 9.98
CA ALA A 406 27.04 -1.92 11.04
C ALA A 406 28.01 -2.05 12.24
N LEU A 407 28.64 -0.94 12.66
CA LEU A 407 29.58 -0.89 13.78
C LEU A 407 28.79 -0.78 15.10
N VAL A 408 29.06 -1.69 16.04
CA VAL A 408 28.38 -1.76 17.34
C VAL A 408 29.36 -1.96 18.49
N GLY A 409 28.96 -1.56 19.69
CA GLY A 409 29.77 -1.75 20.90
C GLY A 409 31.10 -1.02 20.83
N HIS A 410 32.19 -1.74 21.05
CA HIS A 410 33.57 -1.17 21.08
C HIS A 410 34.10 -0.77 19.68
N ASP A 411 33.49 -1.29 18.61
CA ASP A 411 33.88 -0.93 17.25
C ASP A 411 33.17 0.33 16.75
N ALA A 412 32.15 0.79 17.49
CA ALA A 412 31.40 1.99 17.13
C ALA A 412 32.27 3.25 17.22
N ILE A 413 32.17 4.06 16.17
CA ILE A 413 32.89 5.34 16.08
C ILE A 413 32.19 6.39 16.93
N ASP A 414 32.89 6.96 17.91
CA ASP A 414 32.37 8.06 18.73
C ASP A 414 32.42 9.39 17.97
N LYS A 415 31.48 10.29 18.27
CA LYS A 415 31.45 11.64 17.70
C LYS A 415 32.71 12.48 17.97
N GLY A 416 33.45 12.17 19.01
CA GLY A 416 34.73 12.79 19.34
C GLY A 416 35.91 12.25 18.52
N HIS A 417 35.73 11.24 17.68
CA HIS A 417 36.81 10.67 16.88
C HIS A 417 37.41 11.71 15.92
N PRO A 418 38.79 11.85 15.87
CA PRO A 418 39.46 12.87 15.05
C PRO A 418 39.08 12.83 13.56
N GLY A 419 38.79 11.64 13.00
CA GLY A 419 38.36 11.45 11.64
C GLY A 419 36.98 12.06 11.38
N VAL A 420 36.05 11.92 12.34
CA VAL A 420 34.71 12.54 12.28
C VAL A 420 34.81 14.07 12.20
N ALA A 421 35.69 14.66 13.02
CA ALA A 421 35.91 16.11 12.96
C ALA A 421 36.46 16.58 11.61
N LYS A 422 37.36 15.81 10.97
CA LYS A 422 37.90 16.11 9.64
C LYS A 422 36.82 15.99 8.56
N ILE A 423 35.96 14.96 8.63
CA ILE A 423 34.84 14.78 7.72
C ILE A 423 33.87 15.97 7.85
N ASN A 424 33.49 16.34 9.07
CA ASN A 424 32.60 17.49 9.32
C ASN A 424 33.18 18.79 8.74
N LYS A 425 34.47 19.06 8.97
CA LYS A 425 35.12 20.24 8.39
C LYS A 425 35.09 20.25 6.86
N ARG A 426 35.25 19.08 6.22
CA ARG A 426 35.17 18.98 4.76
C ARG A 426 33.74 19.21 4.26
N ILE A 427 32.74 18.67 4.95
CA ILE A 427 31.33 18.88 4.63
C ILE A 427 30.98 20.36 4.72
N LEU A 428 31.26 21.01 5.85
CA LEU A 428 30.99 22.45 6.02
C LEU A 428 31.59 23.27 4.87
N LYS A 429 32.84 22.98 4.49
CA LYS A 429 33.52 23.66 3.39
C LYS A 429 32.78 23.50 2.06
N VAL A 430 32.26 22.30 1.74
CA VAL A 430 31.53 22.05 0.50
C VAL A 430 30.22 22.86 0.45
N TYR A 431 29.55 23.04 1.59
CA TYR A 431 28.34 23.88 1.67
C TYR A 431 28.68 25.38 1.61
N GLU A 432 29.79 25.83 2.19
CA GLU A 432 30.31 27.20 2.02
C GLU A 432 30.63 27.49 0.54
N GLU A 433 31.09 26.49 -0.20
CA GLU A 433 31.35 26.55 -1.66
C GLU A 433 30.08 26.54 -2.51
N GLY A 434 28.86 26.49 -1.90
CA GLY A 434 27.55 26.65 -2.57
C GLY A 434 26.78 25.37 -2.82
N ARG A 435 27.11 24.25 -2.20
CA ARG A 435 26.32 23.01 -2.31
C ARG A 435 24.94 23.20 -1.68
N VAL A 436 23.91 22.65 -2.35
CA VAL A 436 22.50 22.70 -1.91
C VAL A 436 21.85 21.32 -1.75
N THR A 437 22.60 20.23 -2.01
CA THR A 437 22.12 18.85 -1.88
C THR A 437 22.74 18.16 -0.68
N ALA A 438 22.08 17.14 -0.10
CA ALA A 438 22.69 16.28 0.91
C ALA A 438 23.97 15.60 0.36
N ILE A 439 24.86 15.19 1.24
CA ILE A 439 26.03 14.35 0.89
C ILE A 439 25.51 12.94 0.59
N SER A 440 25.87 12.36 -0.55
CA SER A 440 25.45 11.00 -0.89
C SER A 440 26.21 9.95 -0.08
N ASP A 441 25.68 8.72 -0.07
CA ASP A 441 26.34 7.61 0.63
C ASP A 441 27.72 7.31 0.03
N GLU A 442 27.86 7.39 -1.30
CA GLU A 442 29.16 7.20 -1.97
C GLU A 442 30.17 8.29 -1.58
N GLU A 443 29.71 9.54 -1.52
CA GLU A 443 30.57 10.65 -1.07
C GLU A 443 30.99 10.47 0.40
N MET A 444 30.05 10.03 1.25
CA MET A 444 30.34 9.72 2.65
C MET A 444 31.33 8.56 2.77
N GLU A 445 31.15 7.47 2.03
CA GLU A 445 32.13 6.37 2.01
C GLU A 445 33.53 6.84 1.62
N HIS A 446 33.64 7.67 0.58
CA HIS A 446 34.94 8.25 0.20
C HIS A 446 35.56 9.07 1.30
N LEU A 447 34.77 9.88 2.01
CA LEU A 447 35.26 10.65 3.14
C LEU A 447 35.69 9.75 4.29
N VAL A 448 34.93 8.71 4.59
CA VAL A 448 35.27 7.74 5.65
C VAL A 448 36.54 6.96 5.30
N ARG A 449 36.67 6.45 4.06
CA ARG A 449 37.91 5.79 3.59
C ARG A 449 39.13 6.68 3.76
N ARG A 450 38.97 7.97 3.48
CA ARG A 450 40.08 8.94 3.57
C ARG A 450 40.47 9.29 5.00
N TYR A 451 39.50 9.45 5.92
CA TYR A 451 39.74 10.01 7.24
C TYR A 451 39.63 9.00 8.39
N ILE A 452 39.03 7.83 8.14
CA ILE A 452 38.89 6.72 9.10
C ILE A 452 39.18 5.38 8.39
N PRO A 453 40.35 5.19 7.77
CA PRO A 453 40.65 3.97 7.00
C PRO A 453 40.63 2.70 7.85
N ALA A 454 40.76 2.82 9.16
CA ALA A 454 40.86 1.67 10.08
C ALA A 454 39.61 0.78 10.13
N ILE A 455 38.44 1.31 9.73
CA ILE A 455 37.18 0.51 9.67
C ILE A 455 37.05 -0.38 8.42
N PHE A 456 37.95 -0.21 7.45
CA PHE A 456 37.95 -1.04 6.26
C PHE A 456 38.95 -2.19 6.43
N PRO A 457 38.54 -3.43 6.08
CA PRO A 457 39.44 -4.56 6.14
C PRO A 457 40.68 -4.31 5.25
N SER A 458 41.87 -4.61 5.77
CA SER A 458 43.08 -4.56 4.97
C SER A 458 43.03 -5.60 3.83
N GLU A 459 43.85 -5.43 2.79
CA GLU A 459 44.00 -6.47 1.75
C GLU A 459 44.32 -7.83 2.37
N PHE A 460 45.12 -7.85 3.42
CA PHE A 460 45.43 -9.06 4.16
C PHE A 460 44.21 -9.67 4.84
N ASP A 461 43.35 -8.88 5.46
CA ASP A 461 42.10 -9.37 6.08
C ASP A 461 41.14 -9.92 5.04
N MET A 462 41.03 -9.28 3.87
CA MET A 462 40.24 -9.77 2.75
C MET A 462 40.78 -11.09 2.19
N LEU A 463 42.09 -11.23 2.07
CA LEU A 463 42.71 -12.47 1.64
C LEU A 463 42.51 -13.58 2.68
N LYS A 464 42.65 -13.26 3.96
CA LYS A 464 42.41 -14.18 5.08
C LYS A 464 40.96 -14.67 5.08
N LYS A 465 39.97 -13.78 4.88
CA LYS A 465 38.58 -14.15 4.79
C LYS A 465 38.29 -15.06 3.58
N ARG A 466 38.82 -14.70 2.40
CA ARG A 466 38.69 -15.54 1.19
C ARG A 466 39.29 -16.93 1.39
N ALA A 467 40.48 -17.01 2.04
CA ALA A 467 41.11 -18.29 2.34
C ALA A 467 40.27 -19.11 3.32
N TYR A 468 39.66 -18.46 4.33
CA TYR A 468 38.78 -19.11 5.27
C TYR A 468 37.50 -19.63 4.60
N ASP A 469 36.82 -18.79 3.80
CA ASP A 469 35.61 -19.16 3.09
C ASP A 469 35.84 -20.33 2.10
N MET A 470 37.02 -20.31 1.44
CA MET A 470 37.42 -21.38 0.55
C MET A 470 37.73 -22.67 1.30
N ALA A 471 38.40 -22.58 2.43
CA ALA A 471 38.68 -23.75 3.29
C ALA A 471 37.39 -24.36 3.87
N ALA A 472 36.45 -23.50 4.32
CA ALA A 472 35.16 -23.94 4.84
C ALA A 472 34.36 -24.70 3.76
N HIS A 473 34.28 -24.15 2.55
CA HIS A 473 33.59 -24.79 1.42
C HIS A 473 34.22 -26.15 1.01
N LEU A 474 35.55 -26.24 1.04
CA LEU A 474 36.25 -27.50 0.83
C LEU A 474 35.93 -28.52 1.92
N ILE A 475 35.97 -28.09 3.18
CA ILE A 475 35.63 -28.96 4.32
C ILE A 475 34.18 -29.46 4.18
N GLU A 476 33.22 -28.58 3.93
CA GLU A 476 31.81 -28.96 3.72
C GLU A 476 31.65 -30.02 2.62
N ARG A 477 32.40 -29.91 1.53
CA ARG A 477 32.37 -30.88 0.46
C ARG A 477 32.97 -32.23 0.87
N TYR A 478 34.14 -32.21 1.52
CA TYR A 478 34.86 -33.45 1.84
C TYR A 478 34.27 -34.21 3.04
N ILE A 479 33.60 -33.54 3.98
CA ILE A 479 32.90 -34.25 5.09
C ILE A 479 31.68 -35.08 4.61
N GLU A 480 31.18 -34.82 3.41
CA GLU A 480 30.08 -35.57 2.82
C GLU A 480 30.53 -36.87 2.13
N GLU A 481 31.85 -37.08 1.92
CA GLU A 481 32.36 -38.30 1.30
C GLU A 481 32.22 -39.52 2.22
N ASP A 482 31.81 -40.64 1.65
CA ASP A 482 31.52 -41.89 2.41
C ASP A 482 32.77 -42.41 3.13
N GLU A 483 33.95 -42.23 2.60
CA GLU A 483 35.23 -42.61 3.19
C GLU A 483 35.52 -41.79 4.45
N ILE A 484 35.21 -40.50 4.46
CA ILE A 484 35.35 -39.67 5.66
C ILE A 484 34.31 -40.07 6.70
N LYS A 485 33.05 -40.32 6.29
CA LYS A 485 31.97 -40.77 7.14
C LYS A 485 32.17 -42.19 7.69
N SER A 486 33.02 -43.00 7.06
CA SER A 486 33.29 -44.36 7.47
C SER A 486 33.93 -44.50 8.86
N MET A 487 34.48 -43.41 9.39
CA MET A 487 35.24 -43.33 10.67
C MET A 487 36.42 -44.31 10.75
N VAL A 488 36.91 -44.80 9.61
CA VAL A 488 38.08 -45.67 9.49
C VAL A 488 39.29 -44.82 9.15
N PRO A 489 40.34 -44.72 10.02
CA PRO A 489 41.47 -43.81 9.84
C PRO A 489 42.19 -43.99 8.53
N GLU A 490 42.40 -45.22 8.05
CA GLU A 490 43.11 -45.50 6.80
C GLU A 490 42.38 -44.97 5.57
N ARG A 491 41.02 -45.04 5.54
CA ARG A 491 40.18 -44.53 4.46
C ARG A 491 40.15 -42.99 4.50
N GLN A 492 40.03 -42.43 5.71
CA GLN A 492 40.05 -40.99 5.90
C GLN A 492 41.41 -40.38 5.43
N GLU A 493 42.52 -41.05 5.72
CA GLU A 493 43.87 -40.63 5.29
C GLU A 493 44.03 -40.57 3.76
N GLU A 494 43.43 -41.51 3.04
CA GLU A 494 43.47 -41.55 1.58
C GLU A 494 42.79 -40.35 0.97
N VAL A 495 41.59 -39.99 1.45
CA VAL A 495 40.86 -38.79 1.03
C VAL A 495 41.63 -37.50 1.38
N LEU A 496 42.17 -37.42 2.62
CA LEU A 496 42.91 -36.25 3.05
C LEU A 496 44.24 -36.05 2.28
N LYS A 497 44.90 -37.14 1.86
CA LYS A 497 46.07 -37.06 0.96
C LYS A 497 45.67 -36.56 -0.41
N GLY A 498 44.54 -36.99 -0.94
CA GLY A 498 43.94 -36.44 -2.18
C GLY A 498 43.69 -34.95 -2.05
N LEU A 499 43.04 -34.51 -0.99
CA LEU A 499 42.77 -33.10 -0.71
C LEU A 499 44.04 -32.23 -0.70
N VAL A 500 45.09 -32.68 0.00
CA VAL A 500 46.35 -31.95 0.05
C VAL A 500 47.08 -31.98 -1.32
N GLY A 501 46.96 -33.06 -2.08
CA GLY A 501 47.52 -33.17 -3.43
C GLY A 501 46.82 -32.28 -4.46
N ASP A 502 45.49 -32.20 -4.40
CA ASP A 502 44.70 -31.42 -5.36
C ASP A 502 44.76 -29.91 -5.09
N TYR A 503 45.04 -29.50 -3.84
CA TYR A 503 45.05 -28.11 -3.41
C TYR A 503 46.42 -27.72 -2.81
N PRO A 504 47.39 -27.28 -3.60
CA PRO A 504 48.79 -27.01 -3.17
C PRO A 504 48.94 -25.97 -2.05
N TYR A 505 47.92 -25.19 -1.76
CA TYR A 505 47.89 -24.22 -0.68
C TYR A 505 47.48 -24.84 0.67
N ILE A 506 47.00 -26.09 0.70
CA ILE A 506 46.70 -26.85 1.91
C ILE A 506 47.95 -27.63 2.28
N GLN A 507 48.60 -27.25 3.37
CA GLN A 507 49.83 -27.91 3.80
C GLN A 507 49.60 -29.24 4.53
N PHE A 508 48.53 -29.32 5.31
CA PHE A 508 48.10 -30.55 5.99
C PHE A 508 46.60 -30.51 6.32
N ALA A 509 46.00 -31.67 6.30
CA ALA A 509 44.63 -31.92 6.77
C ALA A 509 44.65 -33.17 7.64
N TYR A 510 43.84 -33.17 8.71
CA TYR A 510 43.70 -34.30 9.62
C TYR A 510 42.33 -34.30 10.31
N VAL A 511 41.92 -35.47 10.76
CA VAL A 511 40.70 -35.65 11.58
C VAL A 511 41.12 -35.74 13.04
N VAL A 512 40.32 -35.10 13.91
CA VAL A 512 40.44 -35.18 15.37
C VAL A 512 39.18 -35.79 15.95
N ASN A 513 39.28 -36.46 17.11
CA ASN A 513 38.14 -36.92 17.86
C ASN A 513 37.50 -35.77 18.68
N ALA A 514 36.41 -36.08 19.40
CA ALA A 514 35.68 -35.10 20.21
C ALA A 514 36.57 -34.45 21.33
N GLU A 515 37.61 -35.12 21.76
CA GLU A 515 38.60 -34.65 22.75
C GLU A 515 39.74 -33.86 22.10
N GLY A 516 39.73 -33.65 20.79
CA GLY A 516 40.74 -32.89 20.05
C GLY A 516 42.02 -33.68 19.75
N VAL A 517 42.02 -34.99 19.93
CA VAL A 517 43.18 -35.83 19.64
C VAL A 517 43.18 -36.22 18.16
N LYS A 518 44.31 -36.06 17.51
CA LYS A 518 44.51 -36.38 16.08
C LYS A 518 44.37 -37.89 15.86
N ILE A 519 43.48 -38.30 14.94
CA ILE A 519 43.20 -39.69 14.61
C ILE A 519 43.96 -40.12 13.35
N THR A 520 44.00 -39.28 12.34
CA THR A 520 44.70 -39.54 11.08
C THR A 520 46.16 -39.05 11.17
N ARG A 521 47.08 -39.65 10.42
CA ARG A 521 48.54 -39.31 10.42
C ARG A 521 48.89 -38.04 9.66
#